data_b4b6208ea6003daf5ea52f155ec20e6e
#
_entry.id   b4b6208ea6003daf5ea52f155ec20e6e
#
_cell.length_a   1.000
_cell.length_b   1.000
_cell.length_c   1.000
_cell.angle_alpha   90.00
_cell.angle_beta   90.00
_cell.angle_gamma   90.00
#
_symmetry.space_group_name_H-M   'P 1'
#
loop_
_entity.id
_entity.type
_entity.pdbx_description
1 polymer ?
#
loop_
_entity_poly.entity_id
_entity_poly.type
_entity_poly.pdbx_seq_one_letter_code
_entity_poly.pdbx_strand_id
1 'polypeptide(L)'
;YEDGSKAKDDVTETLHFKRFAYVNLVTGHIDYREWTTSDDTFDAVKSPVITGYTANKLVVPEVKGVKAGAADVEEVVTYVKDAQKAIIKYVNEKGTAELSRDEVNGKSGEAIDYSTADKISAYKRKGYELVSDGFTSAANKNFDFDAKVDQEFTVTLRERIEPIDP
;
A
#
# COMPACT_ATOMS: atom_id res chain seq x y z
N TYR A 1 2.61 -8.17 -4.35
CA TYR A 1 1.87 -7.92 -3.10
C TYR A 1 2.04 -9.07 -2.13
N GLU A 2 1.64 -8.87 -0.87
CA GLU A 2 1.72 -9.90 0.18
C GLU A 2 0.94 -11.19 -0.14
N ASP A 3 -0.08 -11.11 -0.97
CA ASP A 3 -0.89 -12.24 -1.41
C ASP A 3 -0.24 -13.04 -2.57
N GLY A 4 0.94 -12.64 -3.01
CA GLY A 4 1.66 -13.27 -4.12
C GLY A 4 1.25 -12.76 -5.51
N SER A 5 0.24 -11.90 -5.62
CA SER A 5 -0.10 -11.29 -6.90
C SER A 5 0.95 -10.26 -7.33
N LYS A 6 1.09 -10.05 -8.65
CA LYS A 6 2.05 -9.11 -9.21
C LYS A 6 1.59 -7.66 -9.02
N ALA A 7 2.45 -6.86 -8.40
CA ALA A 7 2.28 -5.40 -8.32
C ALA A 7 2.77 -4.70 -9.59
N LYS A 8 3.78 -5.26 -10.23
CA LYS A 8 4.41 -4.79 -11.47
C LYS A 8 5.06 -5.98 -12.18
N ASP A 9 5.30 -5.84 -13.47
CA ASP A 9 6.07 -6.80 -14.24
C ASP A 9 7.51 -6.93 -13.72
N ASP A 10 8.08 -8.12 -13.86
CA ASP A 10 9.44 -8.41 -13.46
C ASP A 10 10.43 -7.56 -14.26
N VAL A 11 11.48 -7.10 -13.60
CA VAL A 11 12.61 -6.44 -14.25
C VAL A 11 13.70 -7.49 -14.40
N THR A 12 14.16 -7.70 -15.63
CA THR A 12 15.22 -8.66 -15.93
C THR A 12 16.40 -7.96 -16.57
N GLU A 13 17.60 -8.37 -16.20
CA GLU A 13 18.85 -7.90 -16.78
C GLU A 13 19.72 -9.12 -17.06
N THR A 14 20.41 -9.10 -18.20
CA THR A 14 21.27 -10.21 -18.62
C THR A 14 22.67 -9.69 -18.91
N LEU A 15 23.67 -10.30 -18.27
CA LEU A 15 25.07 -10.02 -18.52
C LEU A 15 25.64 -11.04 -19.50
N HIS A 16 26.46 -10.56 -20.44
CA HIS A 16 27.05 -11.38 -21.49
C HIS A 16 28.57 -11.50 -21.30
N PHE A 17 29.06 -12.73 -21.35
CA PHE A 17 30.47 -13.06 -21.25
C PHE A 17 30.90 -13.80 -22.47
N LYS A 18 32.15 -13.58 -22.93
CA LYS A 18 32.77 -14.30 -24.03
C LYS A 18 34.19 -14.68 -23.70
N ARG A 19 34.67 -15.73 -24.32
CA ARG A 19 36.08 -16.08 -24.29
C ARG A 19 36.53 -16.54 -25.65
N PHE A 20 37.82 -16.39 -25.95
CA PHE A 20 38.44 -16.95 -27.15
C PHE A 20 38.84 -18.39 -26.86
N ALA A 21 38.79 -19.19 -27.91
CA ALA A 21 39.32 -20.54 -27.94
C ALA A 21 40.25 -20.67 -29.13
N TYR A 22 41.38 -21.30 -28.90
CA TYR A 22 42.38 -21.59 -29.95
C TYR A 22 42.50 -23.10 -30.12
N VAL A 23 42.41 -23.57 -31.34
CA VAL A 23 42.59 -24.99 -31.67
C VAL A 23 43.96 -25.24 -32.25
N ASN A 24 44.70 -26.23 -31.74
CA ASN A 24 45.90 -26.74 -32.35
C ASN A 24 45.48 -27.66 -33.51
N LEU A 25 45.75 -27.26 -34.76
CA LEU A 25 45.29 -27.98 -35.93
C LEU A 25 46.02 -29.35 -36.17
N VAL A 26 47.15 -29.55 -35.51
CA VAL A 26 47.86 -30.82 -35.55
C VAL A 26 47.32 -31.85 -34.59
N THR A 27 47.05 -31.40 -33.30
CA THR A 27 46.65 -32.29 -32.23
C THR A 27 45.15 -32.27 -31.95
N GLY A 28 44.43 -31.26 -32.46
CA GLY A 28 43.03 -31.02 -32.14
C GLY A 28 42.79 -30.45 -30.74
N HIS A 29 43.85 -30.16 -29.98
CA HIS A 29 43.72 -29.56 -28.64
C HIS A 29 43.14 -28.17 -28.71
N ILE A 30 42.16 -27.89 -27.82
CA ILE A 30 41.54 -26.58 -27.70
C ILE A 30 42.03 -25.91 -26.40
N ASP A 31 42.56 -24.69 -26.56
CA ASP A 31 43.01 -23.85 -25.47
C ASP A 31 42.02 -22.68 -25.27
N TYR A 32 41.32 -22.70 -24.15
CA TYR A 32 40.35 -21.65 -23.82
C TYR A 32 41.03 -20.52 -23.03
N ARG A 33 40.80 -19.30 -23.49
CA ARG A 33 41.27 -18.10 -22.79
C ARG A 33 40.28 -17.70 -21.69
N GLU A 34 40.67 -16.70 -20.87
CA GLU A 34 39.84 -16.16 -19.82
C GLU A 34 38.54 -15.56 -20.37
N TRP A 35 37.49 -15.63 -19.54
CA TRP A 35 36.25 -14.97 -19.84
C TRP A 35 36.41 -13.44 -19.77
N THR A 36 35.79 -12.74 -20.72
CA THR A 36 35.77 -11.28 -20.80
C THR A 36 34.33 -10.77 -20.92
N THR A 37 34.08 -9.57 -20.43
CA THR A 37 32.82 -8.88 -20.57
C THR A 37 33.04 -7.38 -20.62
N SER A 38 32.13 -6.66 -21.28
CA SER A 38 32.08 -5.20 -21.24
C SER A 38 31.23 -4.68 -20.05
N ASP A 39 30.47 -5.59 -19.44
CA ASP A 39 29.59 -5.25 -18.30
C ASP A 39 29.51 -6.44 -17.34
N ASP A 40 29.96 -6.25 -16.10
CA ASP A 40 29.96 -7.24 -15.04
C ASP A 40 28.99 -6.85 -13.89
N THR A 41 28.13 -5.87 -14.11
CA THR A 41 27.30 -5.29 -13.07
C THR A 41 25.81 -5.41 -13.41
N PHE A 42 25.04 -5.99 -12.50
CA PHE A 42 23.59 -5.81 -12.50
C PHE A 42 23.28 -4.46 -11.84
N ASP A 43 22.56 -3.61 -12.56
CA ASP A 43 22.26 -2.27 -12.12
C ASP A 43 21.28 -2.25 -10.93
N ALA A 44 21.37 -1.21 -10.11
CA ALA A 44 20.39 -0.99 -9.06
C ALA A 44 19.01 -0.72 -9.66
N VAL A 45 17.97 -1.28 -9.04
CA VAL A 45 16.58 -1.11 -9.48
C VAL A 45 15.77 -0.42 -8.41
N LYS A 46 15.21 0.74 -8.72
CA LYS A 46 14.27 1.45 -7.86
C LYS A 46 12.89 0.77 -7.88
N SER A 47 12.34 0.56 -6.70
CA SER A 47 10.95 0.15 -6.54
C SER A 47 10.02 1.31 -6.85
N PRO A 48 9.06 1.17 -7.78
CA PRO A 48 8.10 2.24 -8.06
C PRO A 48 7.21 2.51 -6.85
N VAL A 49 6.75 3.74 -6.72
CA VAL A 49 5.75 4.13 -5.72
C VAL A 49 4.39 3.61 -6.16
N ILE A 50 3.72 2.88 -5.27
CA ILE A 50 2.34 2.42 -5.47
C ILE A 50 1.50 3.04 -4.35
N THR A 51 0.51 3.86 -4.72
CA THR A 51 -0.34 4.57 -3.75
C THR A 51 -1.03 3.59 -2.81
N GLY A 52 -0.95 3.84 -1.51
CA GLY A 52 -1.54 2.99 -0.47
C GLY A 52 -0.71 1.75 -0.10
N TYR A 53 0.50 1.66 -0.63
CA TYR A 53 1.41 0.55 -0.33
C TYR A 53 2.83 1.04 -0.08
N THR A 54 3.55 0.32 0.75
CA THR A 54 4.98 0.54 1.02
C THR A 54 5.78 -0.68 0.59
N ALA A 55 6.82 -0.44 -0.22
CA ALA A 55 7.77 -1.48 -0.62
C ALA A 55 8.70 -1.84 0.54
N ASN A 56 8.97 -3.12 0.75
CA ASN A 56 9.94 -3.59 1.74
C ASN A 56 11.39 -3.22 1.40
N LYS A 57 11.65 -2.94 0.11
CA LYS A 57 12.93 -2.44 -0.40
C LYS A 57 12.65 -1.28 -1.35
N LEU A 58 13.13 -0.10 -1.04
CA LEU A 58 12.98 1.07 -1.92
C LEU A 58 13.89 0.99 -3.14
N VAL A 59 15.03 0.33 -2.99
CA VAL A 59 16.00 0.08 -4.04
C VAL A 59 16.55 -1.33 -3.86
N VAL A 60 16.59 -2.11 -4.92
CA VAL A 60 17.40 -3.32 -5.01
C VAL A 60 18.80 -2.86 -5.40
N PRO A 61 19.83 -3.11 -4.58
CA PRO A 61 21.17 -2.61 -4.85
C PRO A 61 21.80 -3.25 -6.09
N GLU A 62 22.74 -2.56 -6.71
CA GLU A 62 23.56 -3.11 -7.78
C GLU A 62 24.42 -4.28 -7.29
N VAL A 63 24.73 -5.20 -8.19
CA VAL A 63 25.65 -6.31 -7.95
C VAL A 63 26.82 -6.20 -8.92
N LYS A 64 27.99 -5.84 -8.41
CA LYS A 64 29.24 -5.67 -9.18
C LYS A 64 30.10 -6.93 -9.17
N GLY A 65 30.97 -7.02 -10.17
CA GLY A 65 31.99 -8.08 -10.22
C GLY A 65 31.40 -9.46 -10.49
N VAL A 66 30.31 -9.53 -11.19
CA VAL A 66 29.68 -10.79 -11.61
C VAL A 66 30.62 -11.52 -12.57
N LYS A 67 30.81 -12.80 -12.38
CA LYS A 67 31.70 -13.65 -13.19
C LYS A 67 30.91 -14.60 -14.07
N ALA A 68 31.52 -14.98 -15.17
CA ALA A 68 30.97 -16.04 -16.04
C ALA A 68 30.71 -17.32 -15.23
N GLY A 69 29.53 -17.91 -15.40
CA GLY A 69 29.11 -19.10 -14.68
C GLY A 69 28.57 -18.84 -13.28
N ALA A 70 28.46 -17.56 -12.85
CA ALA A 70 27.76 -17.21 -11.61
C ALA A 70 26.29 -17.64 -11.68
N ALA A 71 25.73 -18.01 -10.52
CA ALA A 71 24.30 -18.29 -10.40
C ALA A 71 23.46 -17.04 -10.68
N ASP A 72 22.24 -17.24 -11.16
CA ASP A 72 21.27 -16.17 -11.33
C ASP A 72 20.99 -15.48 -9.99
N VAL A 73 20.84 -14.18 -10.04
CA VAL A 73 20.45 -13.37 -8.88
C VAL A 73 18.97 -13.07 -8.98
N GLU A 74 18.22 -13.45 -7.96
CA GLU A 74 16.80 -13.16 -7.84
C GLU A 74 16.54 -12.33 -6.57
N GLU A 75 15.84 -11.22 -6.73
CA GLU A 75 15.44 -10.35 -5.64
C GLU A 75 13.93 -10.09 -5.72
N VAL A 76 13.26 -10.26 -4.60
CA VAL A 76 11.82 -10.03 -4.50
C VAL A 76 11.56 -8.75 -3.70
N VAL A 77 10.73 -7.87 -4.27
CA VAL A 77 10.21 -6.68 -3.59
C VAL A 77 8.74 -6.93 -3.28
N THR A 78 8.39 -6.84 -1.99
CA THR A 78 7.02 -7.03 -1.52
C THR A 78 6.41 -5.68 -1.12
N TYR A 79 5.22 -5.41 -1.64
CA TYR A 79 4.42 -4.23 -1.30
C TYR A 79 3.40 -4.58 -0.24
N VAL A 80 3.45 -3.88 0.88
CA VAL A 80 2.56 -4.04 2.03
C VAL A 80 1.57 -2.90 2.06
N LYS A 81 0.31 -3.19 2.35
CA LYS A 81 -0.74 -2.16 2.50
C LYS A 81 -0.39 -1.19 3.63
N ASP A 82 -0.52 0.11 3.36
CA ASP A 82 -0.30 1.16 4.35
C ASP A 82 -1.36 1.13 5.45
N ALA A 83 -0.96 1.51 6.65
CA ALA A 83 -1.90 1.76 7.75
C ALA A 83 -2.78 2.96 7.41
N GLN A 84 -4.08 2.85 7.72
CA GLN A 84 -5.09 3.87 7.48
C GLN A 84 -5.89 4.13 8.74
N LYS A 85 -6.47 5.32 8.84
CA LYS A 85 -7.38 5.71 9.91
C LYS A 85 -8.64 6.34 9.32
N ALA A 86 -9.79 5.95 9.85
CA ALA A 86 -11.07 6.60 9.61
C ALA A 86 -11.56 7.25 10.91
N ILE A 87 -12.09 8.45 10.79
CA ILE A 87 -12.68 9.21 11.90
C ILE A 87 -14.17 9.39 11.63
N ILE A 88 -15.00 8.94 12.54
CA ILE A 88 -16.44 9.15 12.47
C ILE A 88 -16.80 10.24 13.50
N LYS A 89 -17.14 11.42 13.02
CA LYS A 89 -17.51 12.59 13.83
C LYS A 89 -19.01 12.66 14.03
N TYR A 90 -19.44 12.87 15.27
CA TYR A 90 -20.82 13.13 15.64
C TYR A 90 -20.93 14.61 15.98
N VAL A 91 -21.69 15.36 15.19
CA VAL A 91 -21.78 16.82 15.29
C VAL A 91 -23.22 17.28 15.53
N ASN A 92 -23.36 18.41 16.27
CA ASN A 92 -24.64 19.09 16.38
C ASN A 92 -24.86 19.96 15.15
N GLU A 93 -26.02 19.85 14.51
CA GLU A 93 -26.41 20.67 13.36
C GLU A 93 -26.28 22.16 13.64
N LYS A 94 -26.66 22.59 14.84
CA LYS A 94 -26.50 23.98 15.31
C LYS A 94 -25.04 24.24 15.70
N GLY A 95 -24.35 25.08 14.94
CA GLY A 95 -23.01 25.53 15.25
C GLY A 95 -21.92 24.51 14.96
N THR A 96 -22.25 23.35 14.36
CA THR A 96 -21.29 22.31 13.96
C THR A 96 -20.34 21.84 15.08
N ALA A 97 -20.76 22.00 16.36
CA ALA A 97 -19.96 21.53 17.48
C ALA A 97 -19.83 20.01 17.44
N GLU A 98 -18.59 19.53 17.59
CA GLU A 98 -18.33 18.11 17.68
C GLU A 98 -18.78 17.59 19.05
N LEU A 99 -19.73 16.63 19.05
CA LEU A 99 -20.23 15.99 20.26
C LEU A 99 -19.30 14.85 20.71
N SER A 100 -18.84 14.07 19.75
CA SER A 100 -17.88 12.99 19.95
C SER A 100 -17.29 12.53 18.62
N ARG A 101 -16.25 11.71 18.70
CA ARG A 101 -15.68 11.01 17.54
C ARG A 101 -15.28 9.59 17.91
N ASP A 102 -15.31 8.73 16.94
CA ASP A 102 -14.71 7.40 17.01
C ASP A 102 -13.61 7.29 15.96
N GLU A 103 -12.55 6.58 16.29
CA GLU A 103 -11.43 6.31 15.38
C GLU A 103 -11.37 4.81 15.09
N VAL A 104 -11.25 4.47 13.81
CA VAL A 104 -11.11 3.08 13.35
C VAL A 104 -9.83 2.98 12.55
N ASN A 105 -8.98 2.03 12.92
CA ASN A 105 -7.72 1.76 12.24
C ASN A 105 -7.85 0.50 11.36
N GLY A 106 -7.16 0.52 10.25
CA GLY A 106 -7.11 -0.60 9.31
C GLY A 106 -6.02 -0.40 8.29
N LYS A 107 -6.18 -0.98 7.11
CA LYS A 107 -5.21 -0.90 6.03
C LYS A 107 -5.90 -0.48 4.73
N SER A 108 -5.14 0.10 3.82
CA SER A 108 -5.62 0.55 2.50
C SER A 108 -6.51 -0.48 1.81
N GLY A 109 -7.70 -0.04 1.38
CA GLY A 109 -8.67 -0.85 0.64
C GLY A 109 -9.47 -1.86 1.46
N GLU A 110 -9.18 -2.03 2.76
CA GLU A 110 -9.96 -2.92 3.63
C GLU A 110 -11.28 -2.27 4.05
N ALA A 111 -12.28 -3.09 4.34
CA ALA A 111 -13.55 -2.59 4.85
C ALA A 111 -13.38 -1.93 6.22
N ILE A 112 -14.02 -0.79 6.43
CA ILE A 112 -14.10 -0.14 7.73
C ILE A 112 -15.16 -0.89 8.55
N ASP A 113 -14.71 -1.69 9.51
CA ASP A 113 -15.59 -2.44 10.41
C ASP A 113 -16.12 -1.52 11.51
N TYR A 114 -17.22 -0.85 11.24
CA TYR A 114 -17.85 0.11 12.14
C TYR A 114 -19.36 0.20 11.88
N SER A 115 -20.12 0.49 12.92
CA SER A 115 -21.53 0.78 12.85
C SER A 115 -21.88 2.00 13.70
N THR A 116 -22.63 2.91 13.14
CA THR A 116 -23.13 4.10 13.84
C THR A 116 -24.36 3.83 14.71
N ALA A 117 -24.99 2.66 14.55
CA ALA A 117 -26.32 2.36 15.13
C ALA A 117 -26.42 2.55 16.64
N ASP A 118 -25.48 1.99 17.40
CA ASP A 118 -25.50 2.06 18.87
C ASP A 118 -25.28 3.48 19.38
N LYS A 119 -24.37 4.22 18.75
CA LYS A 119 -24.05 5.59 19.09
C LYS A 119 -25.21 6.53 18.79
N ILE A 120 -25.84 6.38 17.64
CA ILE A 120 -27.05 7.13 17.27
C ILE A 120 -28.19 6.82 18.26
N SER A 121 -28.38 5.56 18.62
CA SER A 121 -29.39 5.18 19.62
C SER A 121 -29.11 5.81 20.99
N ALA A 122 -27.85 5.88 21.40
CA ALA A 122 -27.43 6.53 22.62
C ALA A 122 -27.73 8.05 22.60
N TYR A 123 -27.48 8.72 21.50
CA TYR A 123 -27.82 10.14 21.34
C TYR A 123 -29.32 10.39 21.34
N LYS A 124 -30.11 9.50 20.67
CA LYS A 124 -31.57 9.59 20.72
C LYS A 124 -32.10 9.50 22.15
N ARG A 125 -31.53 8.64 22.98
CA ARG A 125 -31.91 8.58 24.43
C ARG A 125 -31.56 9.85 25.20
N LYS A 126 -30.60 10.64 24.71
CA LYS A 126 -30.21 11.94 25.30
C LYS A 126 -31.02 13.12 24.78
N GLY A 127 -31.99 12.89 23.90
CA GLY A 127 -32.84 13.93 23.32
C GLY A 127 -32.38 14.48 21.98
N TYR A 128 -31.48 13.81 21.30
CA TYR A 128 -31.11 14.15 19.93
C TYR A 128 -31.96 13.38 18.91
N GLU A 129 -32.07 13.91 17.72
CA GLU A 129 -32.58 13.20 16.54
C GLU A 129 -31.55 13.19 15.42
N LEU A 130 -31.58 12.17 14.58
CA LEU A 130 -30.67 12.03 13.46
C LEU A 130 -31.09 12.94 12.31
N VAL A 131 -30.16 13.75 11.81
CA VAL A 131 -30.33 14.55 10.59
C VAL A 131 -29.76 13.79 9.40
N SER A 132 -28.50 13.32 9.51
CA SER A 132 -27.83 12.54 8.47
C SER A 132 -26.76 11.64 9.06
N ASP A 133 -26.57 10.49 8.43
CA ASP A 133 -25.51 9.55 8.75
C ASP A 133 -24.59 9.39 7.52
N GLY A 134 -23.52 10.17 7.50
CA GLY A 134 -22.57 10.19 6.40
C GLY A 134 -21.72 8.92 6.30
N PHE A 135 -21.62 8.11 7.35
CA PHE A 135 -20.95 6.83 7.28
C PHE A 135 -21.82 5.76 6.62
N THR A 136 -23.04 5.56 7.13
CA THR A 136 -23.94 4.53 6.58
C THR A 136 -24.37 4.84 5.15
N SER A 137 -24.53 6.11 4.79
CA SER A 137 -24.88 6.54 3.43
C SER A 137 -23.72 6.61 2.45
N ALA A 138 -22.48 6.46 2.92
CA ALA A 138 -21.31 6.50 2.06
C ALA A 138 -21.35 5.39 1.00
N ALA A 139 -21.06 5.74 -0.25
CA ALA A 139 -21.02 4.79 -1.35
C ALA A 139 -19.87 3.77 -1.17
N ASN A 140 -18.76 4.22 -0.57
CA ASN A 140 -17.60 3.39 -0.25
C ASN A 140 -17.31 3.46 1.27
N LYS A 141 -17.32 2.31 1.92
CA LYS A 141 -17.00 2.13 3.34
C LYS A 141 -15.70 1.36 3.54
N ASN A 142 -14.78 1.48 2.59
CA ASN A 142 -13.44 0.93 2.71
C ASN A 142 -12.47 2.07 3.06
N PHE A 143 -11.37 1.71 3.73
CA PHE A 143 -10.25 2.64 3.87
C PHE A 143 -9.74 3.03 2.48
N ASP A 144 -9.46 4.31 2.31
CA ASP A 144 -8.86 4.81 1.09
C ASP A 144 -7.37 4.45 0.96
N PHE A 145 -6.67 5.04 0.01
CA PHE A 145 -5.26 4.77 -0.24
C PHE A 145 -4.37 5.97 0.09
N ASP A 146 -4.90 7.00 0.77
CA ASP A 146 -4.14 8.17 1.20
C ASP A 146 -3.76 8.07 2.68
N ALA A 147 -2.59 7.50 2.96
CA ALA A 147 -2.08 7.35 4.32
C ALA A 147 -1.64 8.68 4.99
N LYS A 148 -1.71 9.81 4.28
CA LYS A 148 -1.31 11.13 4.80
C LYS A 148 -2.46 11.91 5.42
N VAL A 149 -3.68 11.56 5.05
CA VAL A 149 -4.90 12.26 5.48
C VAL A 149 -5.89 11.23 6.02
N ASP A 150 -6.30 11.42 7.27
CA ASP A 150 -7.31 10.57 7.88
C ASP A 150 -8.65 10.74 7.14
N GLN A 151 -9.30 9.63 6.85
CA GLN A 151 -10.61 9.61 6.18
C GLN A 151 -11.69 10.00 7.17
N GLU A 152 -12.55 10.96 6.83
CA GLU A 152 -13.55 11.47 7.74
C GLU A 152 -14.99 11.20 7.26
N PHE A 153 -15.84 10.80 8.20
CA PHE A 153 -17.28 10.67 8.03
C PHE A 153 -17.99 11.50 9.09
N THR A 154 -19.10 12.12 8.73
CA THR A 154 -19.85 12.98 9.64
C THR A 154 -21.27 12.45 9.83
N VAL A 155 -21.64 12.27 11.09
CA VAL A 155 -23.01 12.01 11.53
C VAL A 155 -23.54 13.28 12.15
N THR A 156 -24.61 13.83 11.56
CA THR A 156 -25.20 15.08 12.01
C THR A 156 -26.46 14.79 12.85
N LEU A 157 -26.48 15.36 14.03
CA LEU A 157 -27.55 15.25 15.00
C LEU A 157 -28.09 16.65 15.29
N ARG A 158 -29.34 16.75 15.73
CA ARG A 158 -29.92 17.98 16.25
C ARG A 158 -30.65 17.71 17.55
N GLU A 159 -30.74 18.73 18.38
CA GLU A 159 -31.53 18.69 19.61
C GLU A 159 -33.02 18.60 19.26
N ARG A 160 -33.71 17.68 19.91
CA ARG A 160 -35.15 17.55 19.79
C ARG A 160 -35.80 18.52 20.75
N ILE A 161 -36.63 19.41 20.24
CA ILE A 161 -37.38 20.39 21.02
C ILE A 161 -38.84 20.00 20.93
N GLU A 162 -39.45 19.78 22.07
CA GLU A 162 -40.88 19.49 22.16
C GLU A 162 -41.61 20.61 22.92
N PRO A 163 -42.80 21.03 22.47
CA PRO A 163 -43.60 21.97 23.20
C PRO A 163 -44.09 21.34 24.52
N ILE A 164 -44.09 22.12 25.57
CA ILE A 164 -44.68 21.73 26.84
C ILE A 164 -46.10 22.32 26.86
N ASP A 165 -47.11 21.48 27.01
CA ASP A 165 -48.48 21.97 27.24
C ASP A 165 -48.54 22.71 28.58
N PRO A 166 -49.15 23.90 28.60
CA PRO A 166 -49.22 24.73 29.80
C PRO A 166 -50.09 24.11 30.91
#